data_c8e46551edf9981798f0903dad1ae804
#
_entry.id   c8e46551edf9981798f0903dad1ae804
#
_cell.length_a   1.000
_cell.length_b   1.000
_cell.length_c   1.000
_cell.angle_alpha   90.00
_cell.angle_beta   90.00
_cell.angle_gamma   90.00
#
_symmetry.space_group_name_H-M   'P 1'
#
loop_
_entity.id
_entity.type
_entity.pdbx_description
1 polymer ?
#
loop_
_entity_poly.entity_id
_entity_poly.type
_entity_poly.pdbx_seq_one_letter_code
_entity_poly.pdbx_strand_id
1 'polypeptide(L)'
;MNNIFYLSNISSFSNNTVLESIISECNNLTLKEGLVGHEDKSAEIRKSQIGFFEDKNIPLNKLMYDIATEVNEEHFGFDINNTQNIQYSVYKESDLGKYDWHIDTNFLNNNFIQRKLSIVLQLSDPADYEGGQLELDVNDYGVDWGDFQQYANQKGSLIVFPSFIRHRVTPVTKGIRHCIQEFIIGDTFV
;
A
#
# COMPACT_ATOMS: atom_id res chain seq x y z
N MET A 1 10.78 -16.74 -13.56
CA MET A 1 10.43 -16.80 -12.13
C MET A 1 9.15 -16.02 -11.98
N ASN A 2 8.09 -16.61 -11.42
CA ASN A 2 6.88 -15.84 -11.14
C ASN A 2 7.21 -14.88 -10.00
N ASN A 3 7.25 -13.59 -10.29
CA ASN A 3 7.46 -12.58 -9.27
C ASN A 3 6.21 -12.50 -8.38
N ILE A 4 6.37 -12.63 -7.07
CA ILE A 4 5.27 -12.56 -6.10
C ILE A 4 4.94 -11.11 -5.77
N PHE A 5 5.88 -10.22 -5.98
CA PHE A 5 5.73 -8.79 -5.88
C PHE A 5 6.64 -8.10 -6.89
N TYR A 6 6.28 -6.87 -7.23
CA TYR A 6 7.12 -5.95 -8.00
C TYR A 6 7.55 -4.80 -7.09
N LEU A 7 8.84 -4.50 -7.09
CA LEU A 7 9.41 -3.39 -6.34
C LEU A 7 10.16 -2.50 -7.31
N SER A 8 9.81 -1.24 -7.36
CA SER A 8 10.52 -0.22 -8.13
C SER A 8 10.66 1.05 -7.32
N ASN A 9 11.76 1.75 -7.53
CA ASN A 9 11.86 3.16 -7.17
C ASN A 9 11.63 3.96 -8.44
N ILE A 10 10.42 4.46 -8.61
CA ILE A 10 10.01 5.11 -9.84
C ILE A 10 10.75 6.43 -9.94
N SER A 11 11.53 6.59 -11.00
CA SER A 11 12.30 7.81 -11.26
C SER A 11 11.45 9.08 -11.31
N SER A 12 10.15 8.97 -11.68
CA SER A 12 9.19 10.07 -11.61
C SER A 12 8.84 10.47 -10.17
N PHE A 13 8.90 9.53 -9.20
CA PHE A 13 8.71 9.80 -7.78
C PHE A 13 10.02 10.16 -7.07
N SER A 14 11.16 9.76 -7.60
CA SER A 14 12.47 10.20 -7.13
C SER A 14 12.79 11.65 -7.52
N ASN A 15 12.02 12.26 -8.42
CA ASN A 15 12.02 13.71 -8.59
C ASN A 15 11.28 14.33 -7.39
N ASN A 16 12.05 14.90 -6.48
CA ASN A 16 11.54 15.49 -5.23
C ASN A 16 10.30 16.38 -5.42
N THR A 17 10.19 17.06 -6.55
CA THR A 17 9.08 17.99 -6.83
C THR A 17 7.72 17.29 -6.90
N VAL A 18 7.63 16.13 -7.55
CA VAL A 18 6.36 15.38 -7.67
C VAL A 18 5.99 14.78 -6.33
N LEU A 19 6.95 14.18 -5.65
CA LEU A 19 6.73 13.55 -4.35
C LEU A 19 6.33 14.57 -3.28
N GLU A 20 6.97 15.75 -3.26
CA GLU A 20 6.60 16.85 -2.36
C GLU A 20 5.20 17.42 -2.66
N SER A 21 4.79 17.48 -3.93
CA SER A 21 3.41 17.83 -4.29
C SER A 21 2.40 16.84 -3.73
N ILE A 22 2.65 15.54 -3.89
CA ILE A 22 1.80 14.47 -3.33
C ILE A 22 1.72 14.57 -1.81
N ILE A 23 2.85 14.76 -1.12
CA ILE A 23 2.88 14.94 0.34
C ILE A 23 2.08 16.18 0.76
N SER A 24 2.21 17.27 0.02
CA SER A 24 1.43 18.49 0.28
C SER A 24 -0.07 18.26 0.14
N GLU A 25 -0.51 17.52 -0.87
CA GLU A 25 -1.92 17.13 -1.03
C GLU A 25 -2.39 16.23 0.11
N CYS A 26 -1.58 15.24 0.52
CA CYS A 26 -1.86 14.37 1.66
C CYS A 26 -2.07 15.15 2.96
N ASN A 27 -1.27 16.20 3.20
CA ASN A 27 -1.37 17.03 4.40
C ASN A 27 -2.68 17.84 4.49
N ASN A 28 -3.39 18.02 3.37
CA ASN A 28 -4.68 18.70 3.32
C ASN A 28 -5.87 17.73 3.53
N LEU A 29 -5.64 16.43 3.59
CA LEU A 29 -6.71 15.46 3.78
C LEU A 29 -7.21 15.45 5.23
N THR A 30 -8.52 15.33 5.39
CA THR A 30 -9.12 15.05 6.71
C THR A 30 -8.84 13.60 7.09
N LEU A 31 -8.10 13.42 8.19
CA LEU A 31 -7.76 12.10 8.71
C LEU A 31 -8.81 11.60 9.71
N LYS A 32 -9.06 10.31 9.66
CA LYS A 32 -9.89 9.56 10.62
C LYS A 32 -9.19 8.27 11.03
N GLU A 33 -9.65 7.64 12.10
CA GLU A 33 -9.13 6.32 12.49
C GLU A 33 -9.34 5.28 11.39
N GLY A 34 -8.29 4.51 11.12
CA GLY A 34 -8.33 3.40 10.17
C GLY A 34 -9.02 2.20 10.82
N LEU A 35 -10.28 1.95 10.46
CA LEU A 35 -11.06 0.84 10.98
C LEU A 35 -10.93 -0.41 10.09
N VAL A 36 -11.04 -1.59 10.71
CA VAL A 36 -11.03 -2.89 10.03
C VAL A 36 -12.15 -3.77 10.59
N GLY A 37 -13.08 -4.19 9.74
CA GLY A 37 -14.13 -5.13 10.11
C GLY A 37 -15.07 -4.60 11.18
N HIS A 38 -15.34 -5.41 12.21
CA HIS A 38 -16.19 -5.02 13.33
C HIS A 38 -15.44 -4.09 14.29
N GLU A 39 -16.03 -2.97 14.65
CA GLU A 39 -15.45 -1.87 15.43
C GLU A 39 -14.74 -2.32 16.72
N ASP A 40 -15.27 -3.31 17.41
CA ASP A 40 -14.79 -3.77 18.73
C ASP A 40 -13.36 -4.35 18.73
N LYS A 41 -12.85 -4.81 17.60
CA LYS A 41 -11.50 -5.40 17.47
C LYS A 41 -10.58 -4.63 16.54
N SER A 42 -11.06 -3.56 15.96
CA SER A 42 -10.31 -2.80 14.96
C SER A 42 -8.99 -2.27 15.49
N ALA A 43 -8.98 -1.71 16.71
CA ALA A 43 -7.78 -1.15 17.34
C ALA A 43 -6.71 -2.19 17.72
N GLU A 44 -7.06 -3.47 17.86
CA GLU A 44 -6.09 -4.55 18.07
C GLU A 44 -5.37 -4.90 16.76
N ILE A 45 -6.09 -4.86 15.65
CA ILE A 45 -5.61 -5.24 14.32
C ILE A 45 -4.91 -4.06 13.63
N ARG A 46 -5.51 -2.87 13.69
CA ARG A 46 -5.01 -1.67 13.01
C ARG A 46 -4.98 -0.46 13.94
N LYS A 47 -3.85 0.23 13.96
CA LYS A 47 -3.65 1.53 14.61
C LYS A 47 -3.03 2.47 13.59
N SER A 48 -3.86 3.24 12.91
CA SER A 48 -3.44 4.21 11.91
C SER A 48 -4.47 5.31 11.75
N GLN A 49 -4.06 6.43 11.23
CA GLN A 49 -4.99 7.43 10.70
C GLN A 49 -5.02 7.31 9.18
N ILE A 50 -6.19 7.51 8.57
CA ILE A 50 -6.39 7.41 7.13
C ILE A 50 -7.14 8.61 6.58
N GLY A 51 -6.76 9.04 5.38
CA GLY A 51 -7.49 9.98 4.54
C GLY A 51 -7.70 9.41 3.16
N PHE A 52 -8.69 9.88 2.42
CA PHE A 52 -8.97 9.44 1.06
C PHE A 52 -8.95 10.62 0.10
N PHE A 53 -8.37 10.41 -1.07
CA PHE A 53 -8.56 11.29 -2.20
C PHE A 53 -9.93 11.00 -2.80
N GLU A 54 -10.84 11.97 -2.75
CA GLU A 54 -12.22 11.78 -3.22
C GLU A 54 -12.32 11.82 -4.74
N ASP A 55 -11.49 12.65 -5.39
CA ASP A 55 -11.42 12.74 -6.84
C ASP A 55 -10.52 11.64 -7.42
N LYS A 56 -11.12 10.75 -8.19
CA LYS A 56 -10.40 9.68 -8.91
C LYS A 56 -9.64 10.17 -10.15
N ASN A 57 -9.89 11.39 -10.61
CA ASN A 57 -9.26 11.92 -11.82
C ASN A 57 -7.95 12.64 -11.54
N ILE A 58 -7.41 12.54 -10.32
CA ILE A 58 -6.10 13.11 -10.00
C ILE A 58 -4.98 12.42 -10.80
N PRO A 59 -3.95 13.16 -11.23
CA PRO A 59 -2.85 12.59 -12.00
C PRO A 59 -2.16 11.39 -11.31
N LEU A 60 -2.11 11.38 -9.99
CA LEU A 60 -1.54 10.29 -9.20
C LEU A 60 -2.29 8.97 -9.43
N ASN A 61 -3.63 8.99 -9.43
CA ASN A 61 -4.44 7.80 -9.66
C ASN A 61 -4.15 7.20 -11.05
N LYS A 62 -4.13 8.05 -12.08
CA LYS A 62 -3.78 7.60 -13.43
C LYS A 62 -2.38 7.00 -13.48
N LEU A 63 -1.40 7.65 -12.88
CA LEU A 63 -0.02 7.17 -12.87
C LEU A 63 0.11 5.80 -12.18
N MET A 64 -0.49 5.64 -11.00
CA MET A 64 -0.45 4.37 -10.27
C MET A 64 -1.18 3.25 -11.01
N TYR A 65 -2.32 3.57 -11.64
CA TYR A 65 -3.05 2.62 -12.48
C TYR A 65 -2.27 2.18 -13.72
N ASP A 66 -1.63 3.12 -14.43
CA ASP A 66 -0.81 2.83 -15.62
C ASP A 66 0.35 1.90 -15.24
N ILE A 67 1.04 2.18 -14.13
CA ILE A 67 2.14 1.33 -13.63
C ILE A 67 1.61 -0.06 -13.24
N ALA A 68 0.49 -0.13 -12.53
CA ALA A 68 -0.09 -1.40 -12.14
C ALA A 68 -0.51 -2.24 -13.36
N THR A 69 -0.98 -1.59 -14.42
CA THR A 69 -1.35 -2.26 -15.67
C THR A 69 -0.13 -2.87 -16.33
N GLU A 70 0.96 -2.10 -16.48
CA GLU A 70 2.22 -2.58 -17.05
C GLU A 70 2.79 -3.74 -16.24
N VAL A 71 2.85 -3.60 -14.91
CA VAL A 71 3.33 -4.66 -14.00
C VAL A 71 2.43 -5.90 -14.05
N ASN A 72 1.11 -5.71 -14.16
CA ASN A 72 0.17 -6.82 -14.29
C ASN A 72 0.36 -7.60 -15.58
N GLU A 73 0.54 -6.91 -16.71
CA GLU A 73 0.77 -7.54 -18.01
C GLU A 73 2.08 -8.35 -18.01
N GLU A 74 3.13 -7.84 -17.35
CA GLU A 74 4.44 -8.48 -17.33
C GLU A 74 4.54 -9.63 -16.30
N HIS A 75 3.88 -9.51 -15.14
CA HIS A 75 4.16 -10.36 -13.99
C HIS A 75 2.98 -11.18 -13.47
N PHE A 76 1.73 -10.68 -13.54
CA PHE A 76 0.61 -11.30 -12.84
C PHE A 76 -0.51 -11.81 -13.75
N GLY A 77 -0.87 -11.07 -14.80
CA GLY A 77 -1.87 -11.48 -15.79
C GLY A 77 -3.30 -11.52 -15.27
N PHE A 78 -3.64 -10.72 -14.25
CA PHE A 78 -5.01 -10.64 -13.74
C PHE A 78 -5.93 -9.86 -14.68
N ASP A 79 -7.21 -10.21 -14.69
CA ASP A 79 -8.23 -9.37 -15.29
C ASP A 79 -8.51 -8.18 -14.37
N ILE A 80 -8.03 -7.00 -14.78
CA ILE A 80 -8.16 -5.72 -14.07
C ILE A 80 -8.91 -4.72 -14.94
N ASN A 81 -9.79 -3.93 -14.34
CA ASN A 81 -10.65 -3.01 -15.11
C ASN A 81 -10.86 -1.64 -14.46
N ASN A 82 -10.47 -1.45 -13.20
CA ASN A 82 -10.66 -0.19 -12.48
C ASN A 82 -9.76 -0.11 -11.24
N THR A 83 -9.88 1.00 -10.51
CA THR A 83 -9.19 1.25 -9.26
C THR A 83 -10.14 1.76 -8.18
N GLN A 84 -9.77 1.60 -6.92
CA GLN A 84 -10.47 2.21 -5.78
C GLN A 84 -9.88 3.61 -5.48
N ASN A 85 -10.49 4.34 -4.54
CA ASN A 85 -9.94 5.63 -4.12
C ASN A 85 -8.59 5.42 -3.43
N ILE A 86 -7.65 6.30 -3.75
CA ILE A 86 -6.34 6.32 -3.10
C ILE A 86 -6.52 6.62 -1.62
N GLN A 87 -5.91 5.79 -0.79
CA GLN A 87 -5.87 5.94 0.66
C GLN A 87 -4.49 6.43 1.09
N TYR A 88 -4.44 7.53 1.82
CA TYR A 88 -3.29 7.97 2.57
C TYR A 88 -3.34 7.39 3.98
N SER A 89 -2.22 6.85 4.47
CA SER A 89 -2.12 6.24 5.80
C SER A 89 -0.97 6.82 6.60
N VAL A 90 -1.23 7.09 7.87
CA VAL A 90 -0.29 7.63 8.85
C VAL A 90 -0.20 6.69 10.04
N TYR A 91 1.01 6.23 10.34
CA TYR A 91 1.33 5.37 11.48
C TYR A 91 2.27 6.12 12.41
N LYS A 92 1.88 6.31 13.68
CA LYS A 92 2.60 7.13 14.67
C LYS A 92 3.17 6.28 15.79
N GLU A 93 4.33 6.68 16.32
CA GLU A 93 4.93 6.07 17.50
C GLU A 93 4.04 6.19 18.73
N SER A 94 3.31 7.30 18.88
CA SER A 94 2.42 7.53 20.04
C SER A 94 1.41 6.41 20.27
N ASP A 95 1.02 5.72 19.20
CA ASP A 95 0.00 4.68 19.24
C ASP A 95 0.58 3.28 19.00
N LEU A 96 1.92 3.18 18.80
CA LEU A 96 2.55 2.02 18.20
C LEU A 96 1.85 1.63 16.89
N GLY A 97 1.70 2.62 16.01
CA GLY A 97 0.94 2.54 14.77
C GLY A 97 1.32 1.32 13.95
N LYS A 98 0.33 0.48 13.63
CA LYS A 98 0.52 -0.83 12.97
C LYS A 98 -0.67 -1.22 12.12
N TYR A 99 -0.50 -2.23 11.32
CA TYR A 99 -1.59 -3.00 10.73
C TYR A 99 -1.19 -4.48 10.71
N ASP A 100 -1.89 -5.30 11.48
CA ASP A 100 -1.54 -6.70 11.66
C ASP A 100 -1.80 -7.54 10.40
N TRP A 101 -1.41 -8.82 10.42
CA TRP A 101 -1.52 -9.73 9.31
C TRP A 101 -2.93 -9.80 8.71
N HIS A 102 -3.06 -9.42 7.44
CA HIS A 102 -4.32 -9.40 6.69
C HIS A 102 -4.08 -9.66 5.19
N ILE A 103 -5.15 -9.83 4.47
CA ILE A 103 -5.22 -9.78 3.01
C ILE A 103 -6.14 -8.63 2.61
N ASP A 104 -5.90 -8.04 1.45
CA ASP A 104 -6.71 -6.92 0.97
C ASP A 104 -7.93 -7.37 0.16
N THR A 105 -7.88 -8.55 -0.44
CA THR A 105 -9.03 -9.11 -1.17
C THR A 105 -10.03 -9.76 -0.22
N ASN A 106 -11.32 -9.70 -0.56
CA ASN A 106 -12.38 -10.34 0.21
C ASN A 106 -13.11 -11.39 -0.67
N PHE A 107 -12.80 -12.66 -0.44
CA PHE A 107 -13.42 -13.79 -1.15
C PHE A 107 -14.83 -14.12 -0.68
N LEU A 108 -15.27 -13.56 0.46
CA LEU A 108 -16.56 -13.90 1.07
C LEU A 108 -17.70 -12.97 0.68
N ASN A 109 -17.39 -11.84 0.05
CA ASN A 109 -18.41 -10.94 -0.47
C ASN A 109 -18.90 -11.44 -1.82
N ASN A 110 -20.21 -11.57 -1.98
CA ASN A 110 -20.88 -11.84 -3.26
C ASN A 110 -20.78 -10.67 -4.25
N ASN A 111 -19.89 -9.72 -4.03
CA ASN A 111 -19.61 -8.65 -4.97
C ASN A 111 -18.79 -9.22 -6.13
N PHE A 112 -19.24 -8.96 -7.36
CA PHE A 112 -18.58 -9.37 -8.59
C PHE A 112 -17.23 -8.65 -8.82
N ILE A 113 -16.82 -7.77 -7.92
CA ILE A 113 -15.61 -6.95 -8.01
C ILE A 113 -14.69 -7.28 -6.84
N GLN A 114 -13.45 -7.65 -7.15
CA GLN A 114 -12.43 -7.98 -6.16
C GLN A 114 -11.15 -7.18 -6.37
N ARG A 115 -10.46 -6.88 -5.26
CA ARG A 115 -9.09 -6.35 -5.33
C ARG A 115 -8.16 -7.41 -5.88
N LYS A 116 -7.46 -7.08 -6.95
CA LYS A 116 -6.50 -7.95 -7.64
C LYS A 116 -5.08 -7.61 -7.25
N LEU A 117 -4.73 -6.32 -7.29
CA LEU A 117 -3.42 -5.82 -6.92
C LEU A 117 -3.53 -4.75 -5.84
N SER A 118 -2.61 -4.80 -4.91
CA SER A 118 -2.36 -3.77 -3.90
C SER A 118 -1.09 -3.03 -4.26
N ILE A 119 -1.17 -1.71 -4.22
CA ILE A 119 -0.03 -0.82 -4.46
C ILE A 119 0.25 -0.06 -3.19
N VAL A 120 1.51 0.02 -2.80
CA VAL A 120 1.98 0.85 -1.68
C VAL A 120 3.07 1.77 -2.18
N LEU A 121 2.86 3.09 -2.03
CA LEU A 121 3.86 4.13 -2.27
C LEU A 121 4.37 4.64 -0.93
N GLN A 122 5.66 4.49 -0.66
CA GLN A 122 6.32 4.96 0.55
C GLN A 122 6.61 6.47 0.45
N LEU A 123 6.14 7.25 1.42
CA LEU A 123 6.32 8.72 1.44
C LEU A 123 7.35 9.20 2.47
N SER A 124 7.57 8.43 3.54
CA SER A 124 8.56 8.78 4.58
C SER A 124 9.97 8.38 4.18
N ASP A 125 10.94 9.19 4.60
CA ASP A 125 12.35 8.79 4.58
C ASP A 125 12.60 7.74 5.67
N PRO A 126 13.37 6.68 5.42
CA PRO A 126 13.70 5.67 6.43
C PRO A 126 14.46 6.23 7.64
N ALA A 127 15.06 7.42 7.53
CA ALA A 127 15.70 8.10 8.65
C ALA A 127 14.72 8.76 9.63
N ASP A 128 13.46 8.98 9.22
CA ASP A 128 12.45 9.70 10.00
C ASP A 128 11.66 8.81 10.96
N TYR A 129 11.79 7.45 10.85
CA TYR A 129 11.03 6.53 11.69
C TYR A 129 11.77 5.21 11.92
N GLU A 130 11.37 4.47 12.97
CA GLU A 130 11.83 3.10 13.24
C GLU A 130 10.62 2.16 13.36
N GLY A 131 10.78 0.90 12.94
CA GLY A 131 9.67 -0.03 12.78
C GLY A 131 8.83 0.29 11.54
N GLY A 132 7.53 0.04 11.58
CA GLY A 132 6.61 0.37 10.48
C GLY A 132 6.91 -0.35 9.15
N GLN A 133 7.60 -1.47 9.19
CA GLN A 133 8.01 -2.21 7.99
C GLN A 133 6.81 -2.90 7.35
N LEU A 134 6.68 -2.79 6.02
CA LEU A 134 5.77 -3.63 5.25
C LEU A 134 6.40 -5.03 5.10
N GLU A 135 5.73 -6.04 5.61
CA GLU A 135 6.13 -7.43 5.47
C GLU A 135 5.08 -8.20 4.67
N LEU A 136 5.55 -9.02 3.73
CA LEU A 136 4.71 -9.93 2.92
C LEU A 136 4.99 -11.38 3.38
N ASP A 137 3.95 -12.19 3.52
CA ASP A 137 4.06 -13.61 3.90
C ASP A 137 4.36 -14.45 2.65
N VAL A 138 5.63 -14.46 2.26
CA VAL A 138 6.14 -15.14 1.05
C VAL A 138 7.39 -15.97 1.34
N ASN A 139 7.50 -16.49 2.56
CA ASN A 139 8.68 -17.21 3.05
C ASN A 139 9.07 -18.43 2.20
N ASP A 140 8.11 -19.11 1.57
CA ASP A 140 8.34 -20.29 0.77
C ASP A 140 8.89 -20.02 -0.64
N TYR A 141 9.07 -18.74 -1.01
CA TYR A 141 9.42 -18.34 -2.37
C TYR A 141 10.85 -17.84 -2.54
N GLY A 142 11.69 -17.98 -1.53
CA GLY A 142 13.12 -17.64 -1.60
C GLY A 142 13.41 -16.15 -1.72
N VAL A 143 12.55 -15.30 -1.15
CA VAL A 143 12.74 -13.85 -1.13
C VAL A 143 13.83 -13.47 -0.13
N ASP A 144 14.81 -12.68 -0.55
CA ASP A 144 15.74 -12.03 0.38
C ASP A 144 15.05 -10.83 1.03
N TRP A 145 14.66 -11.02 2.28
CA TRP A 145 13.95 -9.99 3.07
C TRP A 145 14.80 -8.78 3.39
N GLY A 146 16.11 -8.96 3.54
CA GLY A 146 17.03 -7.86 3.79
C GLY A 146 17.02 -6.88 2.63
N ASP A 147 17.18 -7.40 1.42
CA ASP A 147 17.12 -6.59 0.20
C ASP A 147 15.74 -5.97 0.00
N PHE A 148 14.64 -6.75 0.18
CA PHE A 148 13.28 -6.21 0.09
C PHE A 148 13.08 -5.01 1.02
N GLN A 149 13.41 -5.15 2.31
CA GLN A 149 13.21 -4.07 3.28
C GLN A 149 14.08 -2.85 2.99
N GLN A 150 15.31 -3.07 2.54
CA GLN A 150 16.21 -1.98 2.18
C GLN A 150 15.62 -1.08 1.09
N TYR A 151 14.96 -1.66 0.09
CA TYR A 151 14.37 -0.90 -1.01
C TYR A 151 12.94 -0.45 -0.73
N ALA A 152 12.10 -1.30 -0.11
CA ALA A 152 10.70 -1.01 0.16
C ALA A 152 10.49 0.19 1.09
N ASN A 153 11.43 0.43 2.01
CA ASN A 153 11.35 1.51 2.97
C ASN A 153 11.86 2.86 2.43
N GLN A 154 12.49 2.89 1.26
CA GLN A 154 12.98 4.15 0.72
C GLN A 154 11.83 5.08 0.31
N LYS A 155 11.98 6.37 0.58
CA LYS A 155 11.05 7.40 0.10
C LYS A 155 10.92 7.34 -1.42
N GLY A 156 9.69 7.26 -1.94
CA GLY A 156 9.39 7.11 -3.36
C GLY A 156 9.37 5.66 -3.86
N SER A 157 9.64 4.67 -3.00
CA SER A 157 9.47 3.27 -3.39
C SER A 157 8.01 2.91 -3.59
N LEU A 158 7.74 2.20 -4.68
CA LEU A 158 6.43 1.68 -5.04
C LEU A 158 6.49 0.16 -5.08
N ILE A 159 5.61 -0.46 -4.32
CA ILE A 159 5.48 -1.92 -4.22
C ILE A 159 4.11 -2.32 -4.78
N VAL A 160 4.09 -3.28 -5.73
CA VAL A 160 2.87 -3.86 -6.29
C VAL A 160 2.88 -5.36 -5.98
N PHE A 161 1.78 -5.86 -5.41
CA PHE A 161 1.63 -7.27 -5.10
C PHE A 161 0.17 -7.73 -5.21
N PRO A 162 -0.09 -9.03 -5.45
CA PRO A 162 -1.44 -9.58 -5.46
C PRO A 162 -2.15 -9.35 -4.11
N SER A 163 -3.37 -8.82 -4.16
CA SER A 163 -4.13 -8.43 -2.97
C SER A 163 -4.47 -9.60 -2.02
N PHE A 164 -4.34 -10.84 -2.47
CA PHE A 164 -4.49 -12.04 -1.64
C PHE A 164 -3.20 -12.43 -0.88
N ILE A 165 -2.06 -11.80 -1.16
CA ILE A 165 -0.84 -12.02 -0.38
C ILE A 165 -1.05 -11.46 1.02
N ARG A 166 -0.83 -12.32 2.01
CA ARG A 166 -0.91 -11.94 3.41
C ARG A 166 0.25 -11.02 3.75
N HIS A 167 -0.07 -9.91 4.39
CA HIS A 167 0.93 -8.87 4.69
C HIS A 167 0.58 -8.11 5.96
N ARG A 168 1.54 -7.36 6.48
CA ARG A 168 1.36 -6.49 7.64
C ARG A 168 2.23 -5.25 7.59
N VAL A 169 1.91 -4.27 8.44
CA VAL A 169 2.80 -3.18 8.84
C VAL A 169 3.18 -3.39 10.31
N THR A 170 4.47 -3.55 10.58
CA THR A 170 4.97 -3.72 11.95
C THR A 170 4.76 -2.44 12.76
N PRO A 171 4.75 -2.50 14.12
CA PRO A 171 4.61 -1.29 14.93
C PRO A 171 5.68 -0.25 14.64
N VAL A 172 5.26 1.01 14.50
CA VAL A 172 6.18 2.16 14.47
C VAL A 172 6.62 2.44 15.90
N THR A 173 7.92 2.30 16.16
CA THR A 173 8.50 2.46 17.49
C THR A 173 9.12 3.82 17.72
N LYS A 174 9.35 4.59 16.63
CA LYS A 174 9.84 5.96 16.67
C LYS A 174 9.40 6.72 15.44
N GLY A 175 9.05 8.00 15.58
CA GLY A 175 8.68 8.88 14.50
C GLY A 175 7.32 8.59 13.89
N ILE A 176 7.16 8.91 12.61
CA ILE A 176 5.90 8.77 11.88
C ILE A 176 6.17 8.21 10.49
N ARG A 177 5.45 7.14 10.13
CA ARG A 177 5.49 6.59 8.78
C ARG A 177 4.26 7.02 7.99
N HIS A 178 4.49 7.51 6.78
CA HIS A 178 3.48 7.93 5.83
C HIS A 178 3.56 7.06 4.56
N CYS A 179 2.43 6.62 4.07
CA CYS A 179 2.35 5.92 2.80
C CYS A 179 0.98 6.10 2.13
N ILE A 180 0.94 5.84 0.84
CA ILE A 180 -0.28 5.79 0.04
C ILE A 180 -0.53 4.33 -0.32
N GLN A 181 -1.80 3.93 -0.31
CA GLN A 181 -2.28 2.66 -0.86
C GLN A 181 -3.31 2.92 -1.94
N GLU A 182 -3.25 2.11 -2.99
CA GLU A 182 -4.27 2.03 -4.03
C GLU A 182 -4.57 0.55 -4.31
N PHE A 183 -5.83 0.26 -4.63
CA PHE A 183 -6.27 -1.09 -4.92
C PHE A 183 -6.80 -1.16 -6.34
N ILE A 184 -6.17 -1.98 -7.15
CA ILE A 184 -6.62 -2.28 -8.51
C ILE A 184 -7.62 -3.41 -8.43
N ILE A 185 -8.76 -3.22 -9.07
CA ILE A 185 -9.91 -4.12 -9.01
C ILE A 185 -10.21 -4.73 -10.38
N GLY A 186 -10.88 -5.85 -10.36
CA GLY A 186 -11.40 -6.57 -11.51
C GLY A 186 -12.49 -7.54 -11.10
N ASP A 187 -12.97 -8.33 -12.05
CA ASP A 187 -13.99 -9.34 -11.79
C ASP A 187 -13.52 -10.40 -10.80
N THR A 188 -14.43 -11.18 -10.24
CA THR A 188 -14.10 -12.25 -9.30
C THR A 188 -13.05 -13.21 -9.87
N PHE A 189 -12.23 -13.78 -8.99
CA PHE A 189 -11.37 -14.89 -9.37
C PHE A 189 -12.25 -16.12 -9.73
N VAL A 190 -11.98 -16.74 -10.85
CA VAL A 190 -12.65 -17.95 -11.35
C VAL A 190 -11.72 -19.14 -11.26
#